data_1211f5db5e069d86f9e0653e187c1656
#
_entry.id   1211f5db5e069d86f9e0653e187c1656
#
_cell.length_a   1.000
_cell.length_b   1.000
_cell.length_c   1.000
_cell.angle_alpha   90.00
_cell.angle_beta   90.00
_cell.angle_gamma   90.00
#
_symmetry.space_group_name_H-M   'P 1'
#
loop_
_entity.id
_entity.type
_entity.pdbx_description
1 polymer ?
#
loop_
_entity_poly.entity_id
_entity_poly.type
_entity_poly.pdbx_seq_one_letter_code
_entity_poly.pdbx_strand_id
1 'polypeptide(L)'
;AASLMTACDYNEKYFEGFDETDQSNVQKYTVEYTEKTFKETESAKDVIIPWLTQKYYTCDNGSFASVSYMQETTEIKEVPVLEQDFERNVVDKEATDVAGWLNYSVKGTAPWYDKAYSNNVYTECSAYKADGEVQSWIISPKFKAEVGDVFSFDVCIGNYKGDALKVYVSSTFQGNSGSITNKYTEWEDVTDNFSIPQEPVKGYGSMARAGSMKLDEFAGKNIYIAFVYEGAPDGVTTSVQIDNVLVMRNESETIVNKEVDEYDYKENEWVFKRTVPSGLLFETITMQKEDFQLVVDYVAANFD
;
A
#
# COMPACT_ATOMS: atom_id res chain seq x y z
N ALA A 1 3.25 -25.37 83.46
CA ALA A 1 3.09 -24.66 82.21
C ALA A 1 4.49 -24.34 81.61
N ALA A 2 5.17 -25.30 81.09
CA ALA A 2 6.40 -25.12 80.32
C ALA A 2 6.75 -26.48 79.70
N SER A 3 6.12 -26.86 78.58
CA SER A 3 6.61 -27.97 77.80
C SER A 3 5.83 -28.08 76.47
N LEU A 4 5.95 -27.07 75.66
CA LEU A 4 5.37 -27.07 74.30
C LEU A 4 6.19 -26.32 73.26
N MET A 5 7.53 -26.22 73.44
CA MET A 5 8.41 -25.54 72.51
C MET A 5 9.59 -26.40 72.03
N THR A 6 9.49 -27.76 72.09
CA THR A 6 10.60 -28.63 71.67
C THR A 6 10.23 -29.53 70.48
N ALA A 7 9.15 -29.24 69.79
CA ALA A 7 8.74 -30.06 68.66
C ALA A 7 9.28 -29.59 67.28
N CYS A 8 9.75 -28.33 67.22
CA CYS A 8 10.35 -27.81 65.98
C CYS A 8 11.85 -28.19 65.83
N ASP A 9 12.61 -28.14 66.92
CA ASP A 9 14.07 -28.45 66.90
C ASP A 9 14.37 -29.93 66.66
N TYR A 10 13.43 -30.85 66.80
CA TYR A 10 13.65 -32.27 66.60
C TYR A 10 13.86 -32.65 65.11
N ASN A 11 13.25 -31.96 64.20
CA ASN A 11 13.33 -32.23 62.77
C ASN A 11 14.63 -31.66 62.16
N GLU A 12 15.08 -30.51 62.57
CA GLU A 12 16.35 -29.90 62.12
C GLU A 12 17.56 -30.81 62.39
N LYS A 13 17.51 -31.55 63.49
CA LYS A 13 18.63 -32.42 63.90
C LYS A 13 18.78 -33.69 63.04
N TYR A 14 17.77 -34.10 62.33
CA TYR A 14 17.71 -35.33 61.54
C TYR A 14 17.63 -35.10 60.03
N PHE A 15 17.38 -33.84 59.59
CA PHE A 15 17.32 -33.47 58.19
C PHE A 15 18.17 -32.23 57.99
N GLU A 16 19.48 -32.41 57.97
CA GLU A 16 20.43 -31.36 57.62
C GLU A 16 20.10 -30.83 56.24
N GLY A 17 19.86 -29.50 56.11
CA GLY A 17 19.46 -28.85 54.84
C GLY A 17 17.94 -28.78 54.57
N PHE A 18 17.10 -29.18 55.56
CA PHE A 18 15.63 -29.07 55.35
C PHE A 18 15.15 -27.62 55.19
N ASP A 19 15.85 -26.67 55.83
CA ASP A 19 15.58 -25.24 55.75
C ASP A 19 16.36 -24.55 54.61
N GLU A 20 17.31 -25.27 53.98
CA GLU A 20 18.12 -24.76 52.87
C GLU A 20 17.56 -25.13 51.48
N THR A 21 16.48 -25.86 51.42
CA THR A 21 15.80 -26.09 50.12
C THR A 21 15.18 -24.80 49.67
N ASP A 22 15.75 -24.20 48.65
CA ASP A 22 15.14 -23.10 47.94
C ASP A 22 13.80 -23.57 47.39
N GLN A 23 12.70 -23.23 48.09
CA GLN A 23 11.35 -23.57 47.73
C GLN A 23 10.75 -22.60 46.69
N SER A 24 11.63 -21.75 46.11
CA SER A 24 11.21 -20.80 45.09
C SER A 24 10.63 -21.49 43.87
N ASN A 25 9.39 -21.16 43.55
CA ASN A 25 8.71 -21.61 42.34
C ASN A 25 8.79 -20.55 41.21
N VAL A 26 10.00 -20.02 40.98
CA VAL A 26 10.29 -19.12 39.87
C VAL A 26 10.27 -19.91 38.56
N GLN A 27 9.36 -19.58 37.68
CA GLN A 27 9.12 -20.30 36.45
C GLN A 27 9.22 -19.39 35.20
N LYS A 28 9.55 -20.00 34.05
CA LYS A 28 9.50 -19.37 32.73
C LYS A 28 8.48 -20.09 31.87
N TYR A 29 7.46 -19.36 31.47
CA TYR A 29 6.37 -19.90 30.66
C TYR A 29 6.49 -19.37 29.22
N THR A 30 6.33 -20.27 28.24
CA THR A 30 6.10 -19.93 26.83
C THR A 30 4.79 -20.58 26.45
N VAL A 31 3.76 -19.77 26.24
CA VAL A 31 2.39 -20.26 26.11
C VAL A 31 1.63 -19.52 25.01
N GLU A 32 0.56 -20.13 24.55
CA GLU A 32 -0.33 -19.55 23.56
C GLU A 32 -1.70 -19.29 24.19
N TYR A 33 -2.23 -18.10 23.99
CA TYR A 33 -3.58 -17.74 24.33
C TYR A 33 -4.48 -17.99 23.10
N THR A 34 -5.40 -18.93 23.21
CA THR A 34 -6.22 -19.42 22.08
C THR A 34 -7.70 -19.19 22.26
N GLU A 35 -8.13 -18.51 23.34
CA GLU A 35 -9.55 -18.36 23.66
C GLU A 35 -10.28 -17.40 22.71
N LYS A 36 -9.56 -16.41 22.14
CA LYS A 36 -10.08 -15.51 21.10
C LYS A 36 -8.97 -14.91 20.27
N THR A 37 -9.32 -14.37 19.11
CA THR A 37 -8.52 -13.37 18.36
C THR A 37 -8.91 -11.99 18.85
N PHE A 38 -7.95 -11.15 19.17
CA PHE A 38 -8.18 -9.77 19.59
C PHE A 38 -8.43 -8.89 18.38
N LYS A 39 -9.37 -7.95 18.50
CA LYS A 39 -9.55 -6.88 17.52
C LYS A 39 -8.50 -5.80 17.70
N GLU A 40 -8.17 -5.08 16.64
CA GLU A 40 -7.19 -3.99 16.67
C GLU A 40 -7.47 -2.95 17.79
N THR A 41 -8.73 -2.73 18.14
CA THR A 41 -9.15 -1.79 19.18
C THR A 41 -9.13 -2.39 20.60
N GLU A 42 -8.83 -3.68 20.73
CA GLU A 42 -8.79 -4.37 22.02
C GLU A 42 -7.37 -4.43 22.58
N SER A 43 -7.24 -4.27 23.87
CA SER A 43 -5.98 -4.44 24.59
C SER A 43 -5.82 -5.89 25.04
N ALA A 44 -4.93 -6.63 24.42
CA ALA A 44 -4.66 -8.04 24.75
C ALA A 44 -4.21 -8.19 26.20
N LYS A 45 -3.36 -7.29 26.72
CA LYS A 45 -2.86 -7.34 28.11
C LYS A 45 -3.97 -7.31 29.14
N ASP A 46 -5.09 -6.61 28.90
CA ASP A 46 -6.19 -6.50 29.85
C ASP A 46 -6.95 -7.81 30.03
N VAL A 47 -6.80 -8.73 29.09
CA VAL A 47 -7.37 -10.09 29.12
C VAL A 47 -6.33 -11.13 29.54
N ILE A 48 -5.12 -11.01 29.03
CA ILE A 48 -4.03 -11.98 29.26
C ILE A 48 -3.54 -11.93 30.71
N ILE A 49 -3.46 -10.75 31.35
CA ILE A 49 -3.03 -10.64 32.76
C ILE A 49 -3.98 -11.42 33.69
N PRO A 50 -5.29 -11.23 33.70
CA PRO A 50 -6.21 -12.06 34.49
C PRO A 50 -6.12 -13.57 34.16
N TRP A 51 -5.97 -13.90 32.88
CA TRP A 51 -5.81 -15.29 32.43
C TRP A 51 -4.52 -15.93 32.97
N LEU A 52 -3.38 -15.24 32.95
CA LEU A 52 -2.13 -15.68 33.54
C LEU A 52 -2.26 -15.87 35.06
N THR A 53 -2.93 -14.93 35.73
CA THR A 53 -3.19 -14.99 37.16
C THR A 53 -4.00 -16.23 37.54
N GLN A 54 -5.03 -16.55 36.76
CA GLN A 54 -5.83 -17.75 36.98
C GLN A 54 -5.07 -19.05 36.67
N LYS A 55 -4.27 -19.05 35.61
CA LYS A 55 -3.58 -20.22 35.11
C LYS A 55 -2.31 -20.59 35.92
N TYR A 56 -1.59 -19.57 36.40
CA TYR A 56 -0.30 -19.71 37.08
C TYR A 56 -0.30 -19.06 38.46
N TYR A 57 -1.31 -19.40 39.27
CA TYR A 57 -1.55 -18.82 40.61
C TYR A 57 -0.52 -19.23 41.67
N THR A 58 0.37 -20.21 41.38
CA THR A 58 1.36 -20.73 42.33
C THR A 58 2.79 -20.28 42.05
N CYS A 59 3.01 -19.41 41.06
CA CYS A 59 4.35 -18.95 40.72
C CYS A 59 4.84 -17.86 41.70
N ASP A 60 6.15 -17.77 41.86
CA ASP A 60 6.80 -16.81 42.74
C ASP A 60 7.30 -15.58 41.97
N ASN A 61 7.55 -14.48 42.70
CA ASN A 61 8.17 -13.28 42.20
C ASN A 61 9.49 -13.60 41.47
N GLY A 62 9.68 -13.03 40.28
CA GLY A 62 10.78 -13.33 39.36
C GLY A 62 10.37 -14.31 38.26
N SER A 63 9.17 -14.89 38.31
CA SER A 63 8.63 -15.68 37.19
C SER A 63 8.37 -14.79 35.97
N PHE A 64 8.42 -15.41 34.80
CA PHE A 64 8.30 -14.76 33.48
C PHE A 64 7.34 -15.55 32.59
N ALA A 65 6.54 -14.84 31.79
CA ALA A 65 5.71 -15.47 30.76
C ALA A 65 5.90 -14.76 29.41
N SER A 66 6.10 -15.56 28.37
CA SER A 66 5.98 -15.15 26.98
C SER A 66 4.68 -15.73 26.42
N VAL A 67 3.74 -14.89 26.07
CA VAL A 67 2.41 -15.29 25.64
C VAL A 67 2.19 -14.88 24.19
N SER A 68 2.01 -15.86 23.31
CA SER A 68 1.59 -15.59 21.95
C SER A 68 0.07 -15.58 21.83
N TYR A 69 -0.47 -14.72 20.96
CA TYR A 69 -1.90 -14.60 20.71
C TYR A 69 -2.16 -14.09 19.29
N MET A 70 -3.41 -14.17 18.83
CA MET A 70 -3.80 -13.67 17.51
C MET A 70 -4.43 -12.29 17.65
N GLN A 71 -3.96 -11.35 16.83
CA GLN A 71 -4.40 -9.95 16.79
C GLN A 71 -4.83 -9.58 15.37
N GLU A 72 -6.02 -9.00 15.22
CA GLU A 72 -6.44 -8.33 13.99
C GLU A 72 -5.72 -6.99 13.87
N THR A 73 -5.22 -6.69 12.68
CA THR A 73 -4.69 -5.37 12.30
C THR A 73 -5.26 -4.98 10.96
N THR A 74 -5.45 -3.67 10.74
CA THR A 74 -5.90 -3.15 9.44
C THR A 74 -4.70 -2.68 8.65
N GLU A 75 -4.46 -3.29 7.50
CA GLU A 75 -3.48 -2.82 6.53
C GLU A 75 -4.17 -2.05 5.41
N ILE A 76 -3.54 -0.95 4.97
CA ILE A 76 -3.97 -0.19 3.81
C ILE A 76 -3.09 -0.60 2.64
N LYS A 77 -3.73 -1.07 1.57
CA LYS A 77 -3.08 -1.52 0.34
C LYS A 77 -3.50 -0.61 -0.81
N GLU A 78 -2.53 -0.09 -1.54
CA GLU A 78 -2.83 0.61 -2.79
C GLU A 78 -3.04 -0.42 -3.90
N VAL A 79 -4.21 -0.35 -4.55
CA VAL A 79 -4.57 -1.22 -5.67
C VAL A 79 -4.94 -0.40 -6.90
N PRO A 80 -4.55 -0.81 -8.11
CA PRO A 80 -4.94 -0.15 -9.32
C PRO A 80 -6.42 -0.48 -9.66
N VAL A 81 -7.23 0.56 -9.86
CA VAL A 81 -8.61 0.47 -10.38
C VAL A 81 -8.60 0.56 -11.90
N LEU A 82 -7.71 1.38 -12.44
CA LEU A 82 -7.39 1.53 -13.84
C LEU A 82 -5.88 1.67 -13.98
N GLU A 83 -5.29 0.88 -14.86
CA GLU A 83 -3.87 0.95 -15.17
C GLU A 83 -3.66 0.75 -16.66
N GLN A 84 -2.90 1.64 -17.29
CA GLN A 84 -2.50 1.54 -18.67
C GLN A 84 -1.13 2.19 -18.88
N ASP A 85 -0.13 1.40 -19.16
CA ASP A 85 1.24 1.79 -19.46
C ASP A 85 1.57 1.75 -20.97
N PHE A 86 0.60 1.36 -21.81
CA PHE A 86 0.74 1.18 -23.24
C PHE A 86 1.84 0.20 -23.68
N GLU A 87 2.56 -0.42 -22.75
CA GLU A 87 3.66 -1.35 -23.04
C GLU A 87 3.17 -2.63 -23.72
N ARG A 88 3.44 -2.76 -24.99
CA ARG A 88 3.13 -3.91 -25.83
C ARG A 88 3.98 -3.94 -27.09
N ASN A 89 3.91 -5.03 -27.84
CA ASN A 89 4.49 -5.06 -29.18
C ASN A 89 3.62 -4.21 -30.12
N VAL A 90 4.16 -3.10 -30.60
CA VAL A 90 3.45 -2.14 -31.44
C VAL A 90 4.18 -1.94 -32.77
N VAL A 91 3.43 -1.52 -33.78
CA VAL A 91 3.96 -0.96 -35.01
C VAL A 91 3.88 0.56 -34.89
N ASP A 92 5.02 1.24 -34.95
CA ASP A 92 5.11 2.70 -34.80
C ASP A 92 4.17 3.39 -35.81
N LYS A 93 3.34 4.32 -35.32
CA LYS A 93 2.31 5.08 -36.07
C LYS A 93 1.06 4.31 -36.52
N GLU A 94 0.84 3.12 -36.05
CA GLU A 94 -0.51 2.52 -36.14
C GLU A 94 -1.43 3.15 -35.08
N ALA A 95 -2.75 3.14 -35.36
CA ALA A 95 -3.71 3.64 -34.39
C ALA A 95 -3.60 2.83 -33.08
N THR A 96 -3.53 3.54 -31.95
CA THR A 96 -3.50 2.90 -30.64
C THR A 96 -4.75 2.04 -30.44
N ASP A 97 -4.55 0.73 -30.29
CA ASP A 97 -5.58 -0.26 -30.04
C ASP A 97 -5.26 -1.02 -28.74
N VAL A 98 -5.95 -0.63 -27.68
CA VAL A 98 -5.80 -1.22 -26.36
C VAL A 98 -7.15 -1.76 -25.90
N ALA A 99 -7.17 -2.96 -25.38
CA ALA A 99 -8.39 -3.64 -24.95
C ALA A 99 -9.22 -2.78 -23.99
N GLY A 100 -10.47 -2.56 -24.35
CA GLY A 100 -11.40 -1.75 -23.55
C GLY A 100 -11.28 -0.23 -23.71
N TRP A 101 -10.21 0.28 -24.33
CA TRP A 101 -10.07 1.69 -24.68
C TRP A 101 -10.75 2.00 -26.02
N LEU A 102 -11.32 3.18 -26.14
CA LEU A 102 -11.90 3.69 -27.39
C LEU A 102 -11.00 4.80 -27.94
N ASN A 103 -10.42 4.58 -29.10
CA ASN A 103 -9.66 5.57 -29.88
C ASN A 103 -10.51 6.01 -31.07
N TYR A 104 -10.92 7.27 -31.13
CA TYR A 104 -11.85 7.75 -32.14
C TYR A 104 -11.61 9.23 -32.49
N SER A 105 -11.56 9.51 -33.79
CA SER A 105 -11.45 10.88 -34.31
C SER A 105 -12.84 11.44 -34.60
N VAL A 106 -13.23 12.48 -33.88
CA VAL A 106 -14.48 13.24 -34.06
C VAL A 106 -14.32 14.23 -35.23
N LYS A 107 -13.14 14.83 -35.37
CA LYS A 107 -12.78 15.65 -36.53
C LYS A 107 -11.47 15.17 -37.12
N GLY A 108 -11.41 15.18 -38.46
CA GLY A 108 -10.23 14.69 -39.20
C GLY A 108 -10.07 13.19 -39.15
N THR A 109 -8.91 12.71 -39.52
CA THR A 109 -8.59 11.28 -39.65
C THR A 109 -7.39 10.86 -38.79
N ALA A 110 -6.77 11.78 -38.04
CA ALA A 110 -5.62 11.49 -37.20
C ALA A 110 -6.10 10.89 -35.86
N PRO A 111 -5.89 9.59 -35.60
CA PRO A 111 -6.19 9.00 -34.29
C PRO A 111 -5.04 9.31 -33.30
N TRP A 112 -5.20 8.87 -32.06
CA TRP A 112 -4.06 8.58 -31.21
C TRP A 112 -3.34 7.35 -31.79
N TYR A 113 -2.03 7.39 -31.87
CA TYR A 113 -1.23 6.33 -32.49
C TYR A 113 -0.08 5.92 -31.60
N ASP A 114 0.31 4.67 -31.73
CA ASP A 114 1.39 4.06 -30.98
C ASP A 114 2.73 4.65 -31.38
N LYS A 115 3.55 4.89 -30.38
CA LYS A 115 4.94 5.31 -30.50
C LYS A 115 5.81 4.48 -29.58
N ALA A 116 6.98 4.13 -30.09
CA ALA A 116 8.01 3.46 -29.32
C ALA A 116 9.32 4.26 -29.38
N TYR A 117 9.87 4.58 -28.22
CA TYR A 117 11.15 5.26 -28.13
C TYR A 117 11.88 4.87 -26.84
N SER A 118 13.16 4.48 -26.97
CA SER A 118 14.04 4.16 -25.84
C SER A 118 13.49 3.12 -24.87
N ASN A 119 12.91 2.05 -25.40
CA ASN A 119 12.26 0.95 -24.67
C ASN A 119 10.99 1.36 -23.91
N ASN A 120 10.35 2.43 -24.30
CA ASN A 120 9.06 2.86 -23.78
C ASN A 120 8.05 2.96 -24.92
N VAL A 121 6.84 2.46 -24.70
CA VAL A 121 5.71 2.57 -25.63
C VAL A 121 4.66 3.47 -25.03
N TYR A 122 4.16 4.41 -25.78
CA TYR A 122 3.16 5.39 -25.36
C TYR A 122 2.21 5.71 -26.51
N THR A 123 1.14 6.44 -26.24
CA THR A 123 0.25 6.95 -27.29
C THR A 123 0.54 8.41 -27.61
N GLU A 124 0.51 8.80 -28.87
CA GLU A 124 0.79 10.17 -29.34
C GLU A 124 -0.32 10.65 -30.27
N CYS A 125 -0.66 11.93 -30.18
CA CYS A 125 -1.49 12.60 -31.19
C CYS A 125 -0.89 13.95 -31.59
N SER A 126 -1.04 14.33 -32.87
CA SER A 126 -0.56 15.61 -33.43
C SER A 126 -1.32 15.97 -34.70
N ALA A 127 -1.65 17.25 -34.87
CA ALA A 127 -2.22 17.79 -36.12
C ALA A 127 -1.13 18.18 -37.15
N TYR A 128 0.15 17.89 -36.87
CA TYR A 128 1.23 18.17 -37.81
C TYR A 128 1.04 17.38 -39.12
N LYS A 129 0.92 18.08 -40.23
CA LYS A 129 0.61 17.51 -41.56
C LYS A 129 -0.75 16.78 -41.67
N ALA A 130 -1.69 17.08 -40.81
CA ALA A 130 -3.06 16.63 -40.98
C ALA A 130 -3.73 17.35 -42.17
N ASP A 131 -4.75 16.75 -42.75
CA ASP A 131 -5.48 17.32 -43.88
C ASP A 131 -6.48 18.43 -43.47
N GLY A 132 -6.67 18.66 -42.15
CA GLY A 132 -7.57 19.65 -41.60
C GLY A 132 -7.61 19.63 -40.08
N GLU A 133 -8.65 20.18 -39.47
CA GLU A 133 -8.84 20.15 -38.03
C GLU A 133 -8.82 18.72 -37.50
N VAL A 134 -8.19 18.54 -36.38
CA VAL A 134 -8.09 17.27 -35.62
C VAL A 134 -8.77 17.44 -34.28
N GLN A 135 -9.75 16.57 -34.00
CA GLN A 135 -10.28 16.34 -32.65
C GLN A 135 -10.33 14.83 -32.41
N SER A 136 -9.35 14.33 -31.69
CA SER A 136 -9.17 12.90 -31.45
C SER A 136 -9.26 12.57 -29.96
N TRP A 137 -10.04 11.55 -29.69
CA TRP A 137 -10.38 11.07 -28.36
C TRP A 137 -9.75 9.71 -28.11
N ILE A 138 -9.09 9.55 -26.96
CA ILE A 138 -8.74 8.24 -26.40
C ILE A 138 -9.39 8.15 -25.03
N ILE A 139 -10.28 7.15 -24.85
CA ILE A 139 -11.20 7.06 -23.72
C ILE A 139 -10.97 5.73 -23.01
N SER A 140 -10.83 5.79 -21.69
CA SER A 140 -10.60 4.63 -20.85
C SER A 140 -11.75 3.62 -20.86
N PRO A 141 -11.52 2.38 -20.42
CA PRO A 141 -12.60 1.50 -19.96
C PRO A 141 -13.43 2.16 -18.86
N LYS A 142 -14.68 1.72 -18.73
CA LYS A 142 -15.56 2.12 -17.64
C LYS A 142 -15.10 1.52 -16.31
N PHE A 143 -15.04 2.34 -15.27
CA PHE A 143 -14.83 1.88 -13.90
C PHE A 143 -15.73 2.64 -12.92
N LYS A 144 -15.94 2.08 -11.73
CA LYS A 144 -16.68 2.73 -10.66
C LYS A 144 -15.71 3.51 -9.79
N ALA A 145 -15.89 4.82 -9.72
CA ALA A 145 -15.12 5.67 -8.83
C ALA A 145 -15.60 5.53 -7.38
N GLU A 146 -14.67 5.57 -6.43
CA GLU A 146 -14.94 5.57 -4.99
C GLU A 146 -14.20 6.72 -4.30
N VAL A 147 -14.64 7.05 -3.09
CA VAL A 147 -13.97 8.09 -2.28
C VAL A 147 -12.52 7.70 -2.03
N GLY A 148 -11.60 8.63 -2.28
CA GLY A 148 -10.18 8.43 -2.11
C GLY A 148 -9.45 7.90 -3.34
N ASP A 149 -10.16 7.55 -4.44
CA ASP A 149 -9.51 7.20 -5.70
C ASP A 149 -8.70 8.39 -6.24
N VAL A 150 -7.48 8.10 -6.70
CA VAL A 150 -6.55 9.12 -7.21
C VAL A 150 -6.20 8.80 -8.67
N PHE A 151 -6.55 9.71 -9.56
CA PHE A 151 -6.21 9.66 -10.98
C PHE A 151 -4.92 10.41 -11.28
N SER A 152 -4.06 9.84 -12.11
CA SER A 152 -2.82 10.43 -12.58
C SER A 152 -2.40 9.84 -13.94
N PHE A 153 -1.53 10.54 -14.67
CA PHE A 153 -0.94 10.07 -15.91
C PHE A 153 0.39 10.78 -16.16
N ASP A 154 1.18 10.24 -17.08
CA ASP A 154 2.39 10.88 -17.56
C ASP A 154 2.13 11.56 -18.90
N VAL A 155 2.74 12.73 -19.11
CA VAL A 155 2.63 13.51 -20.32
C VAL A 155 3.99 13.99 -20.81
N CYS A 156 4.17 13.95 -22.13
CA CYS A 156 5.27 14.64 -22.79
C CYS A 156 4.73 15.50 -23.91
N ILE A 157 5.24 16.73 -24.00
CA ILE A 157 4.89 17.68 -25.06
C ILE A 157 6.08 17.79 -26.02
N GLY A 158 5.77 17.76 -27.31
CA GLY A 158 6.74 17.98 -28.36
C GLY A 158 6.33 19.09 -29.31
N ASN A 159 7.31 19.86 -29.80
CA ASN A 159 7.12 20.90 -30.80
C ASN A 159 5.93 21.83 -30.46
N TYR A 160 5.94 22.34 -29.21
CA TYR A 160 4.82 23.14 -28.68
C TYR A 160 4.47 24.30 -29.56
N LYS A 161 3.20 24.38 -29.96
CA LYS A 161 2.60 25.47 -30.74
C LYS A 161 1.15 25.73 -30.30
N GLY A 162 0.93 25.78 -28.98
CA GLY A 162 -0.36 25.98 -28.33
C GLY A 162 -0.88 24.73 -27.62
N ASP A 163 -1.84 24.96 -26.73
CA ASP A 163 -2.42 23.91 -25.90
C ASP A 163 -3.32 23.01 -26.79
N ALA A 164 -3.01 21.74 -26.80
CA ALA A 164 -3.67 20.73 -27.65
C ALA A 164 -4.36 19.62 -26.87
N LEU A 165 -4.04 19.47 -25.58
CA LEU A 165 -4.57 18.40 -24.73
C LEU A 165 -5.66 18.93 -23.81
N LYS A 166 -6.77 18.20 -23.78
CA LYS A 166 -7.82 18.31 -22.77
C LYS A 166 -8.02 16.96 -22.08
N VAL A 167 -8.34 17.01 -20.80
CA VAL A 167 -8.68 15.83 -19.99
C VAL A 167 -10.09 15.97 -19.49
N TYR A 168 -10.91 14.96 -19.75
CA TYR A 168 -12.32 14.95 -19.38
C TYR A 168 -12.68 13.73 -18.55
N VAL A 169 -13.71 13.88 -17.72
CA VAL A 169 -14.39 12.77 -17.03
C VAL A 169 -15.87 12.79 -17.39
N SER A 170 -16.48 11.62 -17.59
CA SER A 170 -17.92 11.52 -17.83
C SER A 170 -18.53 10.33 -17.10
N SER A 171 -19.66 10.57 -16.45
CA SER A 171 -20.53 9.52 -15.91
C SER A 171 -21.75 9.21 -16.78
N THR A 172 -21.92 9.94 -17.87
CA THR A 172 -23.08 9.82 -18.78
C THR A 172 -22.72 9.24 -20.15
N PHE A 173 -21.42 9.12 -20.45
CA PHE A 173 -20.94 8.50 -21.69
C PHE A 173 -21.36 7.03 -21.79
N GLN A 174 -21.80 6.60 -22.99
CA GLN A 174 -22.38 5.26 -23.20
C GLN A 174 -21.38 4.22 -23.72
N GLY A 175 -20.08 4.55 -23.76
CA GLY A 175 -19.01 3.62 -24.14
C GLY A 175 -18.88 3.34 -25.64
N ASN A 176 -19.45 4.19 -26.50
CA ASN A 176 -19.37 4.04 -27.96
C ASN A 176 -19.11 5.35 -28.66
N SER A 177 -18.52 5.31 -29.86
CA SER A 177 -18.15 6.50 -30.63
C SER A 177 -19.35 7.44 -30.96
N GLY A 178 -20.52 6.89 -31.18
CA GLY A 178 -21.72 7.67 -31.47
C GLY A 178 -22.23 8.47 -30.27
N SER A 179 -21.80 8.16 -29.07
CA SER A 179 -22.19 8.89 -27.86
C SER A 179 -21.17 9.96 -27.43
N ILE A 180 -19.99 10.07 -28.05
CA ILE A 180 -18.97 11.07 -27.68
C ILE A 180 -19.54 12.50 -27.74
N THR A 181 -20.18 12.85 -28.85
CA THR A 181 -20.76 14.20 -29.11
C THR A 181 -22.25 14.24 -28.91
N ASN A 182 -22.84 13.23 -28.30
CA ASN A 182 -24.29 13.19 -28.06
C ASN A 182 -24.65 14.25 -27.01
N LYS A 183 -25.76 14.97 -27.25
CA LYS A 183 -26.26 16.03 -26.36
C LYS A 183 -26.59 15.59 -24.93
N TYR A 184 -26.65 14.27 -24.67
CA TYR A 184 -26.90 13.68 -23.36
C TYR A 184 -25.60 13.20 -22.67
N THR A 185 -24.47 13.29 -23.36
CA THR A 185 -23.17 13.00 -22.78
C THR A 185 -22.56 14.29 -22.24
N GLU A 186 -22.35 14.32 -20.95
CA GLU A 186 -21.72 15.43 -20.26
C GLU A 186 -20.24 15.04 -20.01
N TRP A 187 -19.35 15.87 -20.52
CA TRP A 187 -17.92 15.76 -20.29
C TRP A 187 -17.49 16.91 -19.39
N GLU A 188 -17.01 16.59 -18.21
CA GLU A 188 -16.45 17.55 -17.28
C GLU A 188 -14.97 17.77 -17.60
N ASP A 189 -14.59 19.01 -17.91
CA ASP A 189 -13.20 19.39 -18.19
C ASP A 189 -12.43 19.46 -16.85
N VAL A 190 -11.50 18.53 -16.67
CA VAL A 190 -10.65 18.43 -15.49
C VAL A 190 -9.19 18.78 -15.79
N THR A 191 -8.92 19.36 -16.96
CA THR A 191 -7.57 19.67 -17.46
C THR A 191 -6.78 20.51 -16.48
N ASP A 192 -7.40 21.48 -15.81
CA ASP A 192 -6.75 22.42 -14.90
C ASP A 192 -6.20 21.77 -13.60
N ASN A 193 -6.58 20.50 -13.33
CA ASN A 193 -6.00 19.72 -12.22
C ASN A 193 -4.58 19.22 -12.54
N PHE A 194 -4.14 19.36 -13.80
CA PHE A 194 -2.88 18.78 -14.26
C PHE A 194 -1.94 19.85 -14.80
N SER A 195 -0.65 19.62 -14.60
CA SER A 195 0.42 20.45 -15.13
C SER A 195 0.88 19.93 -16.49
N ILE A 196 0.31 20.45 -17.56
CA ILE A 196 0.66 20.09 -18.93
C ILE A 196 1.75 21.07 -19.40
N PRO A 197 2.97 20.59 -19.79
CA PRO A 197 4.05 21.46 -20.22
C PRO A 197 3.69 22.27 -21.47
N GLN A 198 4.17 23.52 -21.52
CA GLN A 198 4.03 24.41 -22.67
C GLN A 198 5.35 24.62 -23.42
N GLU A 199 6.22 23.63 -23.32
CA GLU A 199 7.54 23.56 -23.94
C GLU A 199 7.95 22.10 -24.20
N PRO A 200 8.99 21.81 -25.02
CA PRO A 200 9.76 22.73 -25.83
C PRO A 200 9.04 23.11 -27.15
N VAL A 201 9.36 24.29 -27.68
CA VAL A 201 8.85 24.71 -29.01
C VAL A 201 9.52 23.97 -30.18
N LYS A 202 10.60 23.23 -29.92
CA LYS A 202 11.31 22.41 -30.90
C LYS A 202 11.84 21.13 -30.23
N GLY A 203 11.52 19.99 -30.83
CA GLY A 203 11.84 18.67 -30.29
C GLY A 203 10.83 18.27 -29.22
N TYR A 204 11.18 17.25 -28.44
CA TYR A 204 10.35 16.69 -27.39
C TYR A 204 10.92 16.99 -26.00
N GLY A 205 10.06 17.23 -25.04
CA GLY A 205 10.39 17.28 -23.61
C GLY A 205 10.64 15.88 -23.03
N SER A 206 10.64 15.79 -21.72
CA SER A 206 10.70 14.52 -21.00
C SER A 206 9.29 14.07 -20.63
N MET A 207 9.03 12.76 -20.72
CA MET A 207 7.82 12.15 -20.15
C MET A 207 7.88 12.33 -18.63
N ALA A 208 6.85 12.91 -18.05
CA ALA A 208 6.77 13.19 -16.63
C ALA A 208 5.31 13.16 -16.13
N ARG A 209 5.14 12.88 -14.84
CA ARG A 209 3.83 12.90 -14.17
C ARG A 209 3.19 14.28 -14.31
N ALA A 210 1.98 14.32 -14.89
CA ALA A 210 1.21 15.55 -15.05
C ALA A 210 0.66 16.09 -13.72
N GLY A 211 0.72 15.31 -12.66
CA GLY A 211 0.10 15.55 -11.38
C GLY A 211 -0.94 14.49 -11.06
N SER A 212 -1.78 14.76 -10.09
CA SER A 212 -2.86 13.86 -9.71
C SER A 212 -4.09 14.62 -9.22
N MET A 213 -5.28 14.02 -9.41
CA MET A 213 -6.52 14.54 -8.87
C MET A 213 -7.29 13.44 -8.12
N LYS A 214 -8.04 13.81 -7.08
CA LYS A 214 -8.98 12.93 -6.42
C LYS A 214 -10.27 12.84 -7.23
N LEU A 215 -10.84 11.65 -7.27
CA LEU A 215 -12.11 11.38 -7.96
C LEU A 215 -13.34 11.44 -7.02
N ASP A 216 -13.22 12.09 -5.87
CA ASP A 216 -14.25 12.13 -4.82
C ASP A 216 -15.60 12.68 -5.33
N GLU A 217 -15.60 13.65 -6.26
CA GLU A 217 -16.81 14.23 -6.86
C GLU A 217 -17.58 13.24 -7.75
N PHE A 218 -16.88 12.19 -8.20
CA PHE A 218 -17.44 11.12 -9.01
C PHE A 218 -17.75 9.86 -8.18
N ALA A 219 -17.50 9.87 -6.88
CA ALA A 219 -17.66 8.69 -6.02
C ALA A 219 -19.05 8.06 -6.14
N GLY A 220 -19.09 6.73 -6.26
CA GLY A 220 -20.30 5.94 -6.45
C GLY A 220 -20.79 5.84 -7.90
N LYS A 221 -20.26 6.66 -8.82
CA LYS A 221 -20.63 6.66 -10.24
C LYS A 221 -19.72 5.74 -11.06
N ASN A 222 -20.26 5.17 -12.13
CA ASN A 222 -19.45 4.58 -13.19
C ASN A 222 -18.99 5.71 -14.12
N ILE A 223 -17.68 5.84 -14.30
CA ILE A 223 -17.08 6.91 -15.08
C ILE A 223 -16.14 6.40 -16.18
N TYR A 224 -15.83 7.29 -17.07
CA TYR A 224 -14.79 7.17 -18.09
C TYR A 224 -13.88 8.40 -18.01
N ILE A 225 -12.60 8.20 -18.29
CA ILE A 225 -11.61 9.26 -18.45
C ILE A 225 -11.30 9.37 -19.93
N ALA A 226 -11.21 10.58 -20.44
CA ALA A 226 -10.87 10.84 -21.83
C ALA A 226 -9.73 11.85 -21.95
N PHE A 227 -8.78 11.53 -22.82
CA PHE A 227 -7.78 12.46 -23.31
C PHE A 227 -8.18 12.90 -24.71
N VAL A 228 -8.29 14.19 -24.90
CA VAL A 228 -8.77 14.77 -26.15
C VAL A 228 -7.69 15.66 -26.73
N TYR A 229 -7.25 15.33 -27.92
CA TYR A 229 -6.38 16.19 -28.71
C TYR A 229 -7.20 17.13 -29.58
N GLU A 230 -6.89 18.41 -29.55
CA GLU A 230 -7.48 19.43 -30.43
C GLU A 230 -6.39 20.25 -31.12
N GLY A 231 -6.43 20.27 -32.46
CA GLY A 231 -5.43 20.99 -33.23
C GLY A 231 -5.80 21.19 -34.69
N ALA A 232 -4.93 21.89 -35.42
CA ALA A 232 -5.05 22.10 -36.85
C ALA A 232 -3.68 22.30 -37.49
N PRO A 233 -3.45 21.90 -38.77
CA PRO A 233 -2.13 21.96 -39.38
C PRO A 233 -1.60 23.38 -39.60
N ASP A 234 -2.48 24.37 -39.73
CA ASP A 234 -2.19 25.80 -39.84
C ASP A 234 -2.22 26.55 -38.48
N GLY A 235 -2.59 25.86 -37.42
CA GLY A 235 -2.74 26.40 -36.07
C GLY A 235 -1.93 25.62 -35.04
N VAL A 236 -2.60 24.97 -34.10
CA VAL A 236 -2.02 24.18 -33.03
C VAL A 236 -1.57 22.82 -33.57
N THR A 237 -0.25 22.59 -33.59
CA THR A 237 0.36 21.34 -34.09
C THR A 237 1.22 20.64 -33.04
N THR A 238 1.08 21.04 -31.78
CA THR A 238 1.77 20.41 -30.65
C THR A 238 1.63 18.89 -30.72
N SER A 239 2.72 18.16 -30.51
CA SER A 239 2.65 16.71 -30.32
C SER A 239 2.42 16.43 -28.84
N VAL A 240 1.39 15.64 -28.54
CA VAL A 240 1.02 15.24 -27.18
C VAL A 240 1.23 13.74 -27.04
N GLN A 241 2.01 13.35 -26.06
CA GLN A 241 2.25 11.95 -25.69
C GLN A 241 1.66 11.69 -24.31
N ILE A 242 0.95 10.58 -24.16
CA ILE A 242 0.35 10.12 -22.90
C ILE A 242 0.86 8.73 -22.58
N ASP A 243 1.15 8.51 -21.30
CA ASP A 243 1.64 7.25 -20.77
C ASP A 243 1.21 7.06 -19.32
N ASN A 244 1.38 5.84 -18.77
CA ASN A 244 1.19 5.52 -17.36
C ASN A 244 -0.10 6.09 -16.76
N VAL A 245 -1.22 5.87 -17.44
CA VAL A 245 -2.55 6.28 -16.96
C VAL A 245 -2.95 5.37 -15.80
N LEU A 246 -3.21 5.97 -14.64
CA LEU A 246 -3.37 5.23 -13.40
C LEU A 246 -4.49 5.82 -12.54
N VAL A 247 -5.37 4.96 -12.06
CA VAL A 247 -6.29 5.28 -10.95
C VAL A 247 -5.98 4.31 -9.81
N MET A 248 -5.52 4.84 -8.68
CA MET A 248 -5.18 4.09 -7.49
C MET A 248 -6.25 4.25 -6.42
N ARG A 249 -6.51 3.16 -5.70
CA ARG A 249 -7.44 3.09 -4.57
C ARG A 249 -6.72 2.54 -3.35
N ASN A 250 -7.02 3.12 -2.20
CA ASN A 250 -6.63 2.54 -0.91
C ASN A 250 -7.71 1.57 -0.45
N GLU A 251 -7.40 0.28 -0.42
CA GLU A 251 -8.25 -0.75 0.16
C GLU A 251 -7.75 -1.12 1.55
N SER A 252 -8.70 -1.24 2.49
CA SER A 252 -8.40 -1.71 3.85
C SER A 252 -8.60 -3.22 3.90
N GLU A 253 -7.56 -3.94 4.29
CA GLU A 253 -7.59 -5.38 4.52
C GLU A 253 -7.37 -5.67 6.01
N THR A 254 -8.27 -6.45 6.62
CA THR A 254 -8.04 -6.94 7.97
C THR A 254 -7.21 -8.22 7.90
N ILE A 255 -6.03 -8.20 8.47
CA ILE A 255 -5.14 -9.34 8.60
C ILE A 255 -5.06 -9.78 10.05
N VAL A 256 -4.81 -11.08 10.27
CA VAL A 256 -4.64 -11.66 11.59
C VAL A 256 -3.18 -12.06 11.77
N ASN A 257 -2.49 -11.39 12.70
CA ASN A 257 -1.10 -11.63 13.00
C ASN A 257 -0.95 -12.37 14.34
N LYS A 258 0.09 -13.17 14.45
CA LYS A 258 0.52 -13.74 15.72
C LYS A 258 1.42 -12.76 16.43
N GLU A 259 0.96 -12.23 17.55
CA GLU A 259 1.71 -11.33 18.42
C GLU A 259 2.25 -12.06 19.65
N VAL A 260 3.25 -11.51 20.28
CA VAL A 260 3.86 -12.06 21.49
C VAL A 260 4.06 -10.96 22.50
N ASP A 261 3.48 -11.11 23.68
CA ASP A 261 3.70 -10.24 24.82
C ASP A 261 4.50 -10.96 25.91
N GLU A 262 5.41 -10.23 26.53
CA GLU A 262 6.18 -10.66 27.68
C GLU A 262 5.63 -10.05 28.97
N TYR A 263 5.60 -10.87 30.03
CA TYR A 263 5.11 -10.50 31.35
C TYR A 263 6.10 -10.95 32.42
N ASP A 264 6.32 -10.09 33.41
CA ASP A 264 7.07 -10.43 34.63
C ASP A 264 6.08 -10.62 35.78
N TYR A 265 6.32 -11.59 36.68
CA TYR A 265 5.58 -11.73 37.93
C TYR A 265 6.32 -11.00 39.05
N LYS A 266 5.73 -9.88 39.52
CA LYS A 266 6.32 -8.99 40.53
C LYS A 266 5.24 -8.57 41.54
N GLU A 267 5.62 -8.44 42.81
CA GLU A 267 4.71 -8.02 43.89
C GLU A 267 3.42 -8.86 43.93
N ASN A 268 3.54 -10.17 43.63
CA ASN A 268 2.48 -11.17 43.58
C ASN A 268 1.43 -10.92 42.47
N GLU A 269 1.78 -10.24 41.40
CA GLU A 269 0.94 -10.04 40.24
C GLU A 269 1.71 -10.11 38.91
N TRP A 270 1.01 -10.46 37.81
CA TRP A 270 1.55 -10.40 36.47
C TRP A 270 1.52 -8.97 35.97
N VAL A 271 2.67 -8.48 35.51
CA VAL A 271 2.85 -7.14 34.98
C VAL A 271 3.32 -7.23 33.53
N PHE A 272 2.64 -6.52 32.62
CA PHE A 272 3.07 -6.40 31.23
C PHE A 272 4.47 -5.79 31.17
N LYS A 273 5.35 -6.40 30.40
CA LYS A 273 6.72 -5.96 30.19
C LYS A 273 6.90 -5.27 28.85
N ARG A 274 6.55 -5.97 27.77
CA ARG A 274 6.65 -5.47 26.40
C ARG A 274 5.92 -6.38 25.41
N THR A 275 5.58 -5.83 24.24
CA THR A 275 5.29 -6.61 23.05
C THR A 275 6.60 -6.90 22.31
N VAL A 276 6.80 -8.14 21.90
CA VAL A 276 7.95 -8.54 21.09
C VAL A 276 7.64 -8.22 19.64
N PRO A 277 8.40 -7.37 18.94
CA PRO A 277 8.17 -7.07 17.55
C PRO A 277 8.14 -8.34 16.69
N SER A 278 7.15 -8.50 15.83
CA SER A 278 6.93 -9.68 14.98
C SER A 278 8.13 -10.03 14.08
N GLY A 279 8.96 -9.06 13.72
CA GLY A 279 10.22 -9.27 12.99
C GLY A 279 11.38 -9.82 13.82
N LEU A 280 11.19 -9.97 15.15
CA LEU A 280 12.15 -10.57 16.08
C LEU A 280 11.71 -11.95 16.57
N LEU A 281 10.64 -12.51 16.06
CA LEU A 281 10.36 -13.93 16.20
C LEU A 281 11.40 -14.68 15.36
N PHE A 282 12.57 -14.84 15.92
CA PHE A 282 13.66 -15.60 15.32
C PHE A 282 13.16 -17.02 15.04
N GLU A 283 12.96 -17.38 13.78
CA GLU A 283 13.34 -18.73 13.40
C GLU A 283 14.76 -18.92 13.91
N THR A 284 15.03 -20.02 14.56
CA THR A 284 16.34 -20.31 15.18
C THR A 284 17.40 -20.12 14.10
N ILE A 285 18.03 -18.95 14.06
CA ILE A 285 19.17 -18.71 13.17
C ILE A 285 20.28 -19.57 13.74
N THR A 286 20.58 -20.65 13.06
CA THR A 286 21.77 -21.43 13.36
C THR A 286 22.96 -20.59 12.90
N MET A 287 23.52 -19.80 13.80
CA MET A 287 24.69 -18.98 13.53
C MET A 287 25.87 -19.90 13.20
N GLN A 288 26.47 -19.67 12.04
CA GLN A 288 27.75 -20.29 11.69
C GLN A 288 28.87 -19.57 12.42
N LYS A 289 30.06 -20.18 12.45
CA LYS A 289 31.19 -19.62 13.19
C LYS A 289 31.57 -18.19 12.73
N GLU A 290 31.38 -17.93 11.45
CA GLU A 290 31.62 -16.63 10.81
C GLU A 290 30.62 -15.55 11.27
N ASP A 291 29.38 -15.94 11.57
CA ASP A 291 28.35 -15.03 12.04
C ASP A 291 28.64 -14.52 13.47
N PHE A 292 29.24 -15.36 14.30
CA PHE A 292 29.71 -14.96 15.66
C PHE A 292 30.75 -13.86 15.59
N GLN A 293 31.68 -13.94 14.63
CA GLN A 293 32.70 -12.91 14.47
C GLN A 293 32.10 -11.57 14.05
N LEU A 294 31.12 -11.57 13.14
CA LEU A 294 30.39 -10.36 12.72
C LEU A 294 29.69 -9.67 13.91
N VAL A 295 29.08 -10.45 14.81
CA VAL A 295 28.45 -9.90 16.03
C VAL A 295 29.47 -9.29 16.95
N VAL A 296 30.61 -9.96 17.17
CA VAL A 296 31.73 -9.47 18.02
C VAL A 296 32.27 -8.17 17.43
N ASP A 297 32.55 -8.12 16.15
CA ASP A 297 33.09 -6.95 15.46
C ASP A 297 32.08 -5.75 15.50
N TYR A 298 30.77 -6.03 15.35
CA TYR A 298 29.73 -5.01 15.48
C TYR A 298 29.62 -4.43 16.89
N VAL A 299 29.67 -5.29 17.91
CA VAL A 299 29.64 -4.87 19.33
C VAL A 299 30.87 -4.05 19.66
N ALA A 300 32.06 -4.49 19.27
CA ALA A 300 33.30 -3.76 19.49
C ALA A 300 33.34 -2.39 18.79
N ALA A 301 32.69 -2.27 17.60
CA ALA A 301 32.66 -1.03 16.86
C ALA A 301 31.64 0.00 17.38
N ASN A 302 30.62 -0.43 18.14
CA ASN A 302 29.48 0.44 18.50
C ASN A 302 29.25 0.61 20.01
N PHE A 303 29.97 -0.14 20.88
CA PHE A 303 29.71 -0.17 22.32
C PHE A 303 30.98 -0.12 23.20
N ASP A 304 32.13 0.28 22.67
CA ASP A 304 33.35 0.60 23.44
C ASP A 304 33.41 2.07 23.86
#